data_2d3b5895e140edf80277668eeb05b060
#
_entry.id   2d3b5895e140edf80277668eeb05b060
#
_cell.length_a   1.000
_cell.length_b   1.000
_cell.length_c   1.000
_cell.angle_alpha   90.00
_cell.angle_beta   90.00
_cell.angle_gamma   90.00
#
_symmetry.space_group_name_H-M   'P 1'
#
loop_
_entity.id
_entity.type
_entity.pdbx_description
1 polymer ?
#
loop_
_entity_poly.entity_id
_entity_poly.type
_entity_poly.pdbx_seq_one_letter_code
_entity_poly.pdbx_strand_id
1 'polypeptide(L)'
;MNRLTTRLQPPDTAKGVIAQAARHIPTSVRIWIKAADLETETKAKRRVFRKALEHIPNSVRLWKAAVEIENPNDARILLSRAVECCNTSVELWLALARLETYENARKVLNKARENIPTDKQIWTTAAKLEEANGNNHMVEKIIDRAMSSLTANGVEINRDQWMQEAMEAEKSGAIRCCQSIIKSIVAIGVEEEDRKQTWIDDAENCAKENAFECARAIYAHALQAFPAKKSIWLRAAYFEKNHGSRESLETLLQKAVAHCPKSEVLWLMGAKSKWMAGDVPAARSILSYAFQANPNSEEIWLAAVKLESENTEYERARRLLAKARGSAPTPRVMMKSAKLEWALDNLSEALNLLEDAVKVFPTYAKLWMMKGQIEEQQNKFDDAIESYNLGIKKCSVSIPLWLLLSALEEKRGVLTKARSVLERGRLKNPKTAVLWLSAVRIEIHAGLKEMANTLMARALQECPTSGELWAEAIALESRPQRKSKSVDALKKCERDPMFYWLFRKCSGVKERFKSVENGLIVPSKEILTLVMHGVTSTNLNCY
;
A
#
# COMPACT_ATOMS: atom_id res chain seq x y z
N MET A 1 21.94 -49.88 4.67
CA MET A 1 21.03 -50.75 3.93
C MET A 1 20.32 -50.08 2.72
N ASN A 2 20.43 -48.79 2.51
CA ASN A 2 19.81 -48.09 1.34
C ASN A 2 20.60 -48.23 0.00
N ARG A 3 21.74 -48.92 -0.06
CA ARG A 3 22.55 -49.07 -1.29
C ARG A 3 22.41 -50.40 -2.02
N LEU A 4 21.66 -51.36 -1.46
CA LEU A 4 21.51 -52.71 -2.04
C LEU A 4 20.28 -52.88 -2.94
N THR A 5 19.35 -51.93 -2.99
CA THR A 5 18.12 -52.06 -3.78
C THR A 5 18.16 -51.39 -5.15
N THR A 6 19.28 -50.76 -5.54
CA THR A 6 19.41 -50.00 -6.79
C THR A 6 20.06 -50.77 -7.97
N ARG A 7 20.33 -52.04 -7.85
CA ARG A 7 20.77 -52.87 -9.00
C ARG A 7 19.68 -53.87 -9.39
N LEU A 8 18.98 -53.52 -10.46
CA LEU A 8 18.34 -54.38 -11.46
C LEU A 8 18.20 -55.89 -11.08
N GLN A 9 17.32 -56.19 -10.12
CA GLN A 9 16.79 -57.53 -9.92
C GLN A 9 15.28 -57.50 -10.20
N PRO A 10 14.71 -58.59 -10.78
CA PRO A 10 13.30 -58.64 -11.08
C PRO A 10 12.45 -58.37 -9.81
N PRO A 11 11.28 -57.69 -9.93
CA PRO A 11 10.47 -57.29 -8.79
C PRO A 11 10.10 -58.40 -7.81
N ASP A 12 10.04 -59.62 -8.26
CA ASP A 12 9.71 -60.81 -7.42
C ASP A 12 10.82 -61.19 -6.45
N THR A 13 12.09 -61.00 -6.81
CA THR A 13 13.21 -61.28 -5.88
C THR A 13 13.31 -60.23 -4.78
N ALA A 14 13.01 -58.97 -5.09
CA ALA A 14 12.97 -57.90 -4.09
C ALA A 14 11.82 -58.11 -3.08
N LYS A 15 10.67 -58.57 -3.53
CA LYS A 15 9.53 -58.93 -2.66
C LYS A 15 9.90 -60.08 -1.72
N GLY A 16 10.56 -61.10 -2.22
CA GLY A 16 11.02 -62.26 -1.41
C GLY A 16 11.98 -61.82 -0.30
N VAL A 17 12.97 -61.00 -0.62
CA VAL A 17 13.96 -60.51 0.35
C VAL A 17 13.29 -59.64 1.43
N ILE A 18 12.39 -58.75 1.06
CA ILE A 18 11.70 -57.90 2.02
C ILE A 18 10.71 -58.71 2.87
N ALA A 19 10.04 -59.71 2.31
CA ALA A 19 9.18 -60.63 3.06
C ALA A 19 9.96 -61.43 4.10
N GLN A 20 11.18 -61.90 3.79
CA GLN A 20 12.07 -62.54 4.76
C GLN A 20 12.54 -61.50 5.82
N ALA A 21 12.94 -60.29 5.41
CA ALA A 21 13.33 -59.23 6.34
C ALA A 21 12.19 -58.90 7.34
N ALA A 22 10.95 -58.87 6.87
CA ALA A 22 9.78 -58.63 7.73
C ALA A 22 9.51 -59.76 8.73
N ARG A 23 9.88 -61.01 8.41
CA ARG A 23 9.79 -62.12 9.35
C ARG A 23 10.87 -62.07 10.42
N HIS A 24 12.09 -61.66 10.05
CA HIS A 24 13.22 -61.57 11.00
C HIS A 24 13.20 -60.33 11.86
N ILE A 25 12.68 -59.22 11.32
CA ILE A 25 12.62 -57.94 12.03
C ILE A 25 11.19 -57.38 11.93
N PRO A 26 10.20 -57.99 12.61
CA PRO A 26 8.80 -57.63 12.50
C PRO A 26 8.50 -56.23 13.10
N THR A 27 9.39 -55.68 13.92
CA THR A 27 9.24 -54.36 14.57
C THR A 27 9.70 -53.19 13.71
N SER A 28 10.21 -53.41 12.51
CA SER A 28 10.70 -52.33 11.65
C SER A 28 9.63 -51.76 10.74
N VAL A 29 9.15 -50.58 11.07
CA VAL A 29 8.17 -49.78 10.27
C VAL A 29 8.65 -49.57 8.82
N ARG A 30 9.95 -49.32 8.63
CA ARG A 30 10.53 -49.08 7.29
C ARG A 30 10.42 -50.30 6.35
N ILE A 31 10.61 -51.52 6.89
CA ILE A 31 10.50 -52.76 6.12
C ILE A 31 9.06 -52.96 5.64
N TRP A 32 8.08 -52.76 6.52
CA TRP A 32 6.68 -52.92 6.17
C TRP A 32 6.19 -51.89 5.15
N ILE A 33 6.61 -50.63 5.26
CA ILE A 33 6.29 -49.59 4.27
C ILE A 33 6.89 -49.97 2.91
N LYS A 34 8.17 -50.36 2.87
CA LYS A 34 8.82 -50.85 1.63
C LYS A 34 8.17 -52.10 1.06
N ALA A 35 7.72 -53.04 1.91
CA ALA A 35 6.95 -54.19 1.49
C ALA A 35 5.64 -53.79 0.79
N ALA A 36 4.93 -52.81 1.34
CA ALA A 36 3.71 -52.28 0.73
C ALA A 36 3.98 -51.50 -0.57
N ASP A 37 5.09 -50.75 -0.65
CA ASP A 37 5.47 -50.00 -1.86
C ASP A 37 5.75 -50.93 -3.06
N LEU A 38 6.29 -52.13 -2.81
CA LEU A 38 6.59 -53.13 -3.85
C LEU A 38 5.35 -53.88 -4.36
N GLU A 39 4.25 -53.81 -3.65
CA GLU A 39 3.00 -54.40 -4.13
C GLU A 39 2.32 -53.46 -5.14
N THR A 40 1.85 -54.02 -6.25
CA THR A 40 1.15 -53.27 -7.29
C THR A 40 -0.35 -53.20 -7.04
N GLU A 41 -0.91 -54.29 -6.46
CA GLU A 41 -2.33 -54.36 -6.18
C GLU A 41 -2.70 -53.74 -4.81
N THR A 42 -3.75 -52.93 -4.78
CA THR A 42 -4.29 -52.35 -3.54
C THR A 42 -4.70 -53.41 -2.51
N LYS A 43 -5.25 -54.56 -2.97
CA LYS A 43 -5.61 -55.65 -2.09
C LYS A 43 -4.40 -56.28 -1.40
N ALA A 44 -3.28 -56.41 -2.13
CA ALA A 44 -2.03 -56.94 -1.57
C ALA A 44 -1.42 -55.96 -0.56
N LYS A 45 -1.40 -54.63 -0.87
CA LYS A 45 -0.98 -53.56 0.06
C LYS A 45 -1.76 -53.61 1.37
N ARG A 46 -3.07 -53.75 1.30
CA ARG A 46 -3.95 -53.88 2.47
C ARG A 46 -3.58 -55.06 3.37
N ARG A 47 -3.27 -56.21 2.77
CA ARG A 47 -2.82 -57.39 3.53
C ARG A 47 -1.48 -57.16 4.24
N VAL A 48 -0.54 -56.50 3.56
CA VAL A 48 0.76 -56.16 4.14
C VAL A 48 0.59 -55.22 5.33
N PHE A 49 -0.18 -54.11 5.17
CA PHE A 49 -0.42 -53.17 6.28
C PHE A 49 -1.19 -53.79 7.43
N ARG A 50 -2.16 -54.70 7.17
CA ARG A 50 -2.88 -55.41 8.23
C ARG A 50 -1.94 -56.23 9.08
N LYS A 51 -1.03 -57.03 8.44
CA LYS A 51 0.01 -57.77 9.15
C LYS A 51 1.00 -56.84 9.87
N ALA A 52 1.39 -55.74 9.26
CA ALA A 52 2.28 -54.79 9.90
C ALA A 52 1.68 -54.22 11.19
N LEU A 53 0.39 -53.88 11.18
CA LEU A 53 -0.34 -53.33 12.34
C LEU A 53 -0.60 -54.38 13.43
N GLU A 54 -0.67 -55.68 13.08
CA GLU A 54 -0.69 -56.78 14.07
C GLU A 54 0.61 -56.84 14.86
N HIS A 55 1.76 -56.57 14.22
CA HIS A 55 3.08 -56.58 14.87
C HIS A 55 3.45 -55.25 15.53
N ILE A 56 3.00 -54.14 14.97
CA ILE A 56 3.36 -52.79 15.44
C ILE A 56 2.09 -51.89 15.53
N PRO A 57 1.22 -52.14 16.52
CA PRO A 57 -0.04 -51.40 16.64
C PRO A 57 0.16 -49.89 16.99
N ASN A 58 1.29 -49.55 17.61
CA ASN A 58 1.55 -48.17 18.09
C ASN A 58 2.24 -47.25 17.06
N SER A 59 2.30 -47.66 15.79
CA SER A 59 2.98 -46.87 14.76
C SER A 59 2.03 -45.95 13.99
N VAL A 60 2.04 -44.68 14.30
CA VAL A 60 1.26 -43.63 13.58
C VAL A 60 1.54 -43.65 12.08
N ARG A 61 2.80 -43.88 11.67
CA ARG A 61 3.18 -43.91 10.25
C ARG A 61 2.54 -45.07 9.48
N LEU A 62 2.41 -46.24 10.10
CA LEU A 62 1.74 -47.40 9.48
C LEU A 62 0.25 -47.16 9.36
N TRP A 63 -0.38 -46.60 10.40
CA TRP A 63 -1.79 -46.27 10.34
C TRP A 63 -2.09 -45.26 9.25
N LYS A 64 -1.30 -44.18 9.13
CA LYS A 64 -1.44 -43.18 8.04
C LYS A 64 -1.34 -43.83 6.66
N ALA A 65 -0.29 -44.62 6.43
CA ALA A 65 -0.08 -45.29 5.15
C ALA A 65 -1.19 -46.33 4.83
N ALA A 66 -1.77 -46.99 5.84
CA ALA A 66 -2.90 -47.88 5.67
C ALA A 66 -4.17 -47.13 5.28
N VAL A 67 -4.44 -45.99 5.93
CA VAL A 67 -5.63 -45.14 5.68
C VAL A 67 -5.60 -44.50 4.29
N GLU A 68 -4.43 -44.11 3.77
CA GLU A 68 -4.28 -43.50 2.44
C GLU A 68 -4.75 -44.42 1.28
N ILE A 69 -4.77 -45.73 1.49
CA ILE A 69 -5.14 -46.72 0.45
C ILE A 69 -6.62 -47.10 0.54
N GLU A 70 -7.29 -46.74 1.63
CA GLU A 70 -8.66 -47.19 1.89
C GLU A 70 -9.71 -46.21 1.36
N ASN A 71 -10.92 -46.73 1.15
CA ASN A 71 -12.09 -45.91 0.89
C ASN A 71 -12.49 -45.12 2.15
N PRO A 72 -13.18 -43.99 2.05
CA PRO A 72 -13.55 -43.16 3.20
C PRO A 72 -14.25 -43.93 4.33
N ASN A 73 -15.11 -44.91 4.01
CA ASN A 73 -15.81 -45.71 5.02
C ASN A 73 -14.88 -46.69 5.75
N ASP A 74 -14.01 -47.38 5.02
CA ASP A 74 -13.04 -48.31 5.59
C ASP A 74 -11.95 -47.54 6.36
N ALA A 75 -11.52 -46.37 5.83
CA ALA A 75 -10.58 -45.45 6.48
C ALA A 75 -11.11 -44.97 7.86
N ARG A 76 -12.39 -44.71 7.98
CA ARG A 76 -13.03 -44.35 9.25
C ARG A 76 -12.93 -45.45 10.30
N ILE A 77 -13.20 -46.70 9.90
CA ILE A 77 -13.08 -47.88 10.79
C ILE A 77 -11.62 -48.08 11.22
N LEU A 78 -10.68 -47.95 10.30
CA LEU A 78 -9.26 -48.06 10.62
C LEU A 78 -8.79 -46.96 11.55
N LEU A 79 -9.19 -45.72 11.30
CA LEU A 79 -8.86 -44.59 12.18
C LEU A 79 -9.46 -44.73 13.57
N SER A 80 -10.67 -45.27 13.72
CA SER A 80 -11.26 -45.55 15.03
C SER A 80 -10.40 -46.52 15.86
N ARG A 81 -9.83 -47.56 15.21
CA ARG A 81 -8.87 -48.47 15.86
C ARG A 81 -7.51 -47.81 16.09
N ALA A 82 -7.06 -46.98 15.14
CA ALA A 82 -5.77 -46.29 15.25
C ALA A 82 -5.73 -45.36 16.47
N VAL A 83 -6.80 -44.64 16.76
CA VAL A 83 -6.87 -43.71 17.94
C VAL A 83 -6.97 -44.48 19.25
N GLU A 84 -7.45 -45.73 19.25
CA GLU A 84 -7.41 -46.59 20.44
C GLU A 84 -6.00 -47.10 20.74
N CYS A 85 -5.22 -47.43 19.68
CA CYS A 85 -3.84 -47.89 19.82
C CYS A 85 -2.84 -46.73 20.03
N CYS A 86 -3.06 -45.60 19.38
CA CYS A 86 -2.20 -44.40 19.39
C CYS A 86 -2.97 -43.17 19.91
N ASN A 87 -3.44 -43.24 21.14
CA ASN A 87 -4.29 -42.22 21.74
C ASN A 87 -3.62 -40.84 21.91
N THR A 88 -2.27 -40.75 21.84
CA THR A 88 -1.48 -39.51 21.95
C THR A 88 -1.21 -38.82 20.61
N SER A 89 -1.70 -39.41 19.50
CA SER A 89 -1.45 -38.81 18.17
C SER A 89 -2.58 -37.85 17.76
N VAL A 90 -2.33 -36.57 17.80
CA VAL A 90 -3.26 -35.49 17.37
C VAL A 90 -3.71 -35.72 15.91
N GLU A 91 -2.78 -36.08 15.03
CA GLU A 91 -3.04 -36.23 13.59
C GLU A 91 -4.09 -37.29 13.29
N LEU A 92 -4.08 -38.42 14.02
CA LEU A 92 -5.06 -39.49 13.84
C LEU A 92 -6.45 -39.08 14.34
N TRP A 93 -6.53 -38.37 15.46
CA TRP A 93 -7.77 -37.82 15.97
C TRP A 93 -8.39 -36.82 15.01
N LEU A 94 -7.59 -35.90 14.47
CA LEU A 94 -8.04 -34.91 13.49
C LEU A 94 -8.46 -35.55 12.16
N ALA A 95 -7.73 -36.57 11.70
CA ALA A 95 -8.10 -37.32 10.49
C ALA A 95 -9.45 -38.05 10.68
N LEU A 96 -9.68 -38.68 11.84
CA LEU A 96 -10.95 -39.32 12.15
C LEU A 96 -12.09 -38.31 12.19
N ALA A 97 -11.90 -37.18 12.87
CA ALA A 97 -12.90 -36.14 12.96
C ALA A 97 -13.31 -35.55 11.58
N ARG A 98 -12.39 -35.51 10.62
CA ARG A 98 -12.67 -35.04 9.23
C ARG A 98 -13.56 -36.00 8.43
N LEU A 99 -13.51 -37.33 8.74
CA LEU A 99 -14.26 -38.35 8.02
C LEU A 99 -15.61 -38.67 8.68
N GLU A 100 -15.81 -38.21 9.91
CA GLU A 100 -17.04 -38.47 10.68
C GLU A 100 -18.14 -37.42 10.38
N THR A 101 -19.37 -37.83 10.69
CA THR A 101 -20.51 -36.88 10.70
C THR A 101 -20.35 -35.90 11.84
N TYR A 102 -21.02 -34.75 11.73
CA TYR A 102 -20.90 -33.67 12.73
C TYR A 102 -21.05 -34.15 14.19
N GLU A 103 -22.10 -34.92 14.48
CA GLU A 103 -22.36 -35.42 15.84
C GLU A 103 -21.23 -36.38 16.34
N ASN A 104 -20.73 -37.22 15.46
CA ASN A 104 -19.65 -38.15 15.81
C ASN A 104 -18.30 -37.41 15.87
N ALA A 105 -18.02 -36.51 14.96
CA ALA A 105 -16.81 -35.65 14.97
C ALA A 105 -16.69 -34.88 16.28
N ARG A 106 -17.80 -34.35 16.78
CA ARG A 106 -17.87 -33.67 18.09
C ARG A 106 -17.51 -34.61 19.25
N LYS A 107 -18.03 -35.86 19.24
CA LYS A 107 -17.67 -36.87 20.24
C LYS A 107 -16.20 -37.24 20.16
N VAL A 108 -15.68 -37.41 18.94
CA VAL A 108 -14.28 -37.75 18.70
C VAL A 108 -13.35 -36.63 19.21
N LEU A 109 -13.65 -35.37 18.90
CA LEU A 109 -12.86 -34.24 19.37
C LEU A 109 -12.93 -34.07 20.89
N ASN A 110 -14.07 -34.36 21.53
CA ASN A 110 -14.17 -34.38 22.99
C ASN A 110 -13.27 -35.45 23.61
N LYS A 111 -13.28 -36.69 23.07
CA LYS A 111 -12.36 -37.77 23.49
C LYS A 111 -10.89 -37.41 23.25
N ALA A 112 -10.59 -36.79 22.09
CA ALA A 112 -9.24 -36.30 21.78
C ALA A 112 -8.74 -35.30 22.84
N ARG A 113 -9.58 -34.38 23.24
CA ARG A 113 -9.26 -33.40 24.29
C ARG A 113 -9.03 -34.01 25.67
N GLU A 114 -9.76 -35.08 26.02
CA GLU A 114 -9.55 -35.80 27.27
C GLU A 114 -8.20 -36.55 27.29
N ASN A 115 -7.78 -37.09 26.14
CA ASN A 115 -6.51 -37.80 26.02
C ASN A 115 -5.31 -36.86 25.82
N ILE A 116 -5.51 -35.75 25.11
CA ILE A 116 -4.45 -34.78 24.77
C ILE A 116 -4.92 -33.34 25.09
N PRO A 117 -4.97 -32.95 26.37
CA PRO A 117 -5.48 -31.64 26.78
C PRO A 117 -4.54 -30.48 26.41
N THR A 118 -3.29 -30.75 26.04
CA THR A 118 -2.23 -29.77 25.81
C THR A 118 -2.11 -29.30 24.35
N ASP A 119 -2.85 -29.91 23.43
CA ASP A 119 -2.72 -29.58 22.01
C ASP A 119 -3.76 -28.56 21.55
N LYS A 120 -3.27 -27.47 20.91
CA LYS A 120 -4.09 -26.36 20.43
C LYS A 120 -4.94 -26.73 19.19
N GLN A 121 -4.43 -27.66 18.33
CA GLN A 121 -5.10 -27.97 17.06
C GLN A 121 -6.44 -28.70 17.27
N ILE A 122 -6.58 -29.46 18.34
CA ILE A 122 -7.84 -30.11 18.69
C ILE A 122 -8.92 -29.07 18.98
N TRP A 123 -8.56 -28.03 19.73
CA TRP A 123 -9.46 -26.94 20.09
C TRP A 123 -9.84 -26.08 18.88
N THR A 124 -8.85 -25.70 18.05
CA THR A 124 -9.11 -24.90 16.83
C THR A 124 -9.94 -25.69 15.82
N THR A 125 -9.71 -27.00 15.68
CA THR A 125 -10.54 -27.85 14.81
C THR A 125 -11.97 -27.99 15.34
N ALA A 126 -12.16 -28.10 16.65
CA ALA A 126 -13.50 -28.10 17.25
C ALA A 126 -14.25 -26.79 17.01
N ALA A 127 -13.57 -25.66 17.14
CA ALA A 127 -14.15 -24.35 16.86
C ALA A 127 -14.53 -24.19 15.36
N LYS A 128 -13.65 -24.64 14.44
CA LYS A 128 -13.94 -24.65 12.99
C LYS A 128 -15.13 -25.56 12.64
N LEU A 129 -15.26 -26.71 13.30
CA LEU A 129 -16.40 -27.61 13.12
C LEU A 129 -17.73 -26.97 13.54
N GLU A 130 -17.76 -26.31 14.69
CA GLU A 130 -18.96 -25.61 15.15
C GLU A 130 -19.34 -24.43 14.25
N GLU A 131 -18.35 -23.69 13.75
CA GLU A 131 -18.57 -22.61 12.80
C GLU A 131 -19.15 -23.12 11.47
N ALA A 132 -18.59 -24.22 10.93
CA ALA A 132 -19.08 -24.83 9.70
C ALA A 132 -20.54 -25.32 9.79
N ASN A 133 -21.01 -25.63 11.00
CA ASN A 133 -22.39 -26.02 11.26
C ASN A 133 -23.30 -24.85 11.69
N GLY A 134 -22.80 -23.61 11.63
CA GLY A 134 -23.57 -22.41 11.94
C GLY A 134 -23.71 -22.09 13.43
N ASN A 135 -23.05 -22.84 14.32
CA ASN A 135 -23.10 -22.65 15.78
C ASN A 135 -22.13 -21.55 16.25
N ASN A 136 -22.18 -20.40 15.63
CA ASN A 136 -21.24 -19.29 15.87
C ASN A 136 -21.10 -18.86 17.34
N HIS A 137 -22.16 -18.99 18.13
CA HIS A 137 -22.17 -18.66 19.56
C HIS A 137 -21.31 -19.60 20.42
N MET A 138 -21.02 -20.81 19.91
CA MET A 138 -20.19 -21.78 20.62
C MET A 138 -18.69 -21.56 20.36
N VAL A 139 -18.32 -20.97 19.22
CA VAL A 139 -16.93 -20.76 18.80
C VAL A 139 -16.14 -19.98 19.84
N GLU A 140 -16.65 -18.84 20.27
CA GLU A 140 -16.02 -18.00 21.30
C GLU A 140 -15.82 -18.75 22.62
N LYS A 141 -16.87 -19.46 23.07
CA LYS A 141 -16.81 -20.28 24.30
C LYS A 141 -15.78 -21.41 24.22
N ILE A 142 -15.61 -22.01 23.05
CA ILE A 142 -14.62 -23.09 22.84
C ILE A 142 -13.21 -22.52 22.93
N ILE A 143 -12.93 -21.38 22.31
CA ILE A 143 -11.63 -20.74 22.35
C ILE A 143 -11.29 -20.25 23.76
N ASP A 144 -12.25 -19.63 24.47
CA ASP A 144 -12.03 -19.20 25.87
C ASP A 144 -11.73 -20.40 26.80
N ARG A 145 -12.44 -21.51 26.60
CA ARG A 145 -12.15 -22.77 27.31
C ARG A 145 -10.81 -23.36 26.92
N ALA A 146 -10.40 -23.23 25.64
CA ALA A 146 -9.11 -23.66 25.17
C ALA A 146 -7.99 -22.92 25.92
N MET A 147 -8.08 -21.60 25.97
CA MET A 147 -7.11 -20.77 26.67
C MET A 147 -7.04 -21.14 28.17
N SER A 148 -8.17 -21.27 28.83
CA SER A 148 -8.25 -21.66 30.24
C SER A 148 -7.69 -23.07 30.50
N SER A 149 -8.02 -24.04 29.64
CA SER A 149 -7.56 -25.41 29.79
C SER A 149 -6.07 -25.56 29.52
N LEU A 150 -5.54 -24.90 28.48
CA LEU A 150 -4.11 -24.95 28.15
C LEU A 150 -3.27 -24.31 29.27
N THR A 151 -3.70 -23.18 29.79
CA THR A 151 -3.04 -22.51 30.91
C THR A 151 -3.08 -23.39 32.17
N ALA A 152 -4.21 -24.04 32.48
CA ALA A 152 -4.35 -24.95 33.62
C ALA A 152 -3.43 -26.18 33.50
N ASN A 153 -3.15 -26.64 32.28
CA ASN A 153 -2.23 -27.75 32.01
C ASN A 153 -0.76 -27.30 31.87
N GLY A 154 -0.42 -26.06 32.21
CA GLY A 154 0.93 -25.53 32.20
C GLY A 154 1.52 -25.25 30.82
N VAL A 155 0.69 -25.18 29.78
CA VAL A 155 1.12 -24.81 28.43
C VAL A 155 1.23 -23.29 28.35
N GLU A 156 2.42 -22.81 28.02
CA GLU A 156 2.65 -21.39 27.77
C GLU A 156 1.97 -20.98 26.46
N ILE A 157 1.12 -19.96 26.52
CA ILE A 157 0.40 -19.46 25.36
C ILE A 157 1.35 -18.55 24.57
N ASN A 158 1.93 -19.09 23.50
CA ASN A 158 2.74 -18.31 22.57
C ASN A 158 1.86 -17.54 21.58
N ARG A 159 1.90 -16.22 21.67
CA ARG A 159 1.10 -15.29 20.86
C ARG A 159 1.30 -15.50 19.35
N ASP A 160 2.56 -15.64 18.90
CA ASP A 160 2.87 -15.74 17.48
C ASP A 160 2.35 -17.06 16.87
N GLN A 161 2.44 -18.16 17.61
CA GLN A 161 1.88 -19.43 17.16
C GLN A 161 0.36 -19.39 17.05
N TRP A 162 -0.33 -18.75 17.97
CA TRP A 162 -1.77 -18.60 17.91
C TRP A 162 -2.20 -17.61 16.83
N MET A 163 -1.38 -16.60 16.54
CA MET A 163 -1.60 -15.71 15.40
C MET A 163 -1.55 -16.48 14.07
N GLN A 164 -0.59 -17.41 13.93
CA GLN A 164 -0.52 -18.29 12.75
C GLN A 164 -1.76 -19.20 12.65
N GLU A 165 -2.22 -19.78 13.76
CA GLU A 165 -3.46 -20.58 13.79
C GLU A 165 -4.69 -19.75 13.37
N ALA A 166 -4.75 -18.48 13.77
CA ALA A 166 -5.81 -17.56 13.36
C ALA A 166 -5.78 -17.29 11.85
N MET A 167 -4.58 -17.07 11.29
CA MET A 167 -4.40 -16.89 9.84
C MET A 167 -4.73 -18.17 9.06
N GLU A 168 -4.39 -19.35 9.58
CA GLU A 168 -4.80 -20.63 9.00
C GLU A 168 -6.31 -20.88 9.10
N ALA A 169 -6.95 -20.42 10.17
CA ALA A 169 -8.40 -20.45 10.30
C ALA A 169 -9.07 -19.58 9.23
N GLU A 170 -8.55 -18.38 9.00
CA GLU A 170 -9.03 -17.49 7.93
C GLU A 170 -8.86 -18.13 6.54
N LYS A 171 -7.70 -18.70 6.22
CA LYS A 171 -7.44 -19.40 4.95
C LYS A 171 -8.40 -20.59 4.73
N SER A 172 -8.84 -21.23 5.81
CA SER A 172 -9.84 -22.31 5.75
C SER A 172 -11.30 -21.82 5.70
N GLY A 173 -11.54 -20.49 5.72
CA GLY A 173 -12.85 -19.87 5.68
C GLY A 173 -13.55 -19.77 7.05
N ALA A 174 -12.89 -20.11 8.15
CA ALA A 174 -13.42 -20.04 9.51
C ALA A 174 -13.17 -18.66 10.13
N ILE A 175 -13.96 -17.67 9.70
CA ILE A 175 -13.78 -16.26 10.06
C ILE A 175 -14.05 -16.00 11.56
N ARG A 176 -15.10 -16.63 12.11
CA ARG A 176 -15.45 -16.46 13.53
C ARG A 176 -14.41 -17.07 14.45
N CYS A 177 -13.87 -18.23 14.07
CA CYS A 177 -12.77 -18.85 14.79
C CYS A 177 -11.55 -17.95 14.84
N CYS A 178 -11.16 -17.39 13.69
CA CYS A 178 -10.09 -16.40 13.59
C CYS A 178 -10.33 -15.20 14.51
N GLN A 179 -11.48 -14.56 14.42
CA GLN A 179 -11.84 -13.40 15.24
C GLN A 179 -11.80 -13.71 16.75
N SER A 180 -12.29 -14.89 17.15
CA SER A 180 -12.29 -15.31 18.55
C SER A 180 -10.87 -15.58 19.07
N ILE A 181 -10.03 -16.23 18.29
CA ILE A 181 -8.61 -16.43 18.62
C ILE A 181 -7.93 -15.09 18.83
N ILE A 182 -8.03 -14.16 17.86
CA ILE A 182 -7.42 -12.83 17.95
C ILE A 182 -7.89 -12.10 19.21
N LYS A 183 -9.20 -12.11 19.50
CA LYS A 183 -9.75 -11.45 20.68
C LYS A 183 -9.13 -11.97 21.99
N SER A 184 -8.86 -13.28 22.05
CA SER A 184 -8.29 -13.91 23.25
C SER A 184 -6.79 -13.70 23.43
N ILE A 185 -6.03 -13.56 22.33
CA ILE A 185 -4.56 -13.52 22.38
C ILE A 185 -3.94 -12.13 22.25
N VAL A 186 -4.65 -11.18 21.66
CA VAL A 186 -4.10 -9.89 21.23
C VAL A 186 -3.47 -9.08 22.39
N ALA A 187 -3.98 -9.25 23.60
CA ALA A 187 -3.48 -8.55 24.79
C ALA A 187 -2.42 -9.33 25.58
N ILE A 188 -2.16 -10.60 25.25
CA ILE A 188 -1.25 -11.47 25.98
C ILE A 188 0.19 -11.06 25.69
N GLY A 189 1.02 -10.91 26.74
CA GLY A 189 2.44 -10.65 26.63
C GLY A 189 2.84 -9.27 26.09
N VAL A 190 1.90 -8.32 26.04
CA VAL A 190 2.16 -6.95 25.56
C VAL A 190 2.05 -5.96 26.71
N GLU A 191 3.13 -5.21 26.98
CA GLU A 191 3.13 -4.14 27.96
C GLU A 191 2.16 -3.03 27.57
N GLU A 192 1.61 -2.35 28.58
CA GLU A 192 0.51 -1.39 28.36
C GLU A 192 0.94 -0.20 27.50
N GLU A 193 2.19 0.22 27.61
CA GLU A 193 2.78 1.32 26.86
C GLU A 193 2.93 0.99 25.37
N ASP A 194 3.27 -0.24 25.04
CA ASP A 194 3.56 -0.70 23.69
C ASP A 194 2.32 -1.25 22.94
N ARG A 195 1.23 -1.54 23.66
CA ARG A 195 0.01 -2.16 23.09
C ARG A 195 -0.45 -1.51 21.79
N LYS A 196 -0.44 -0.17 21.76
CA LYS A 196 -0.90 0.58 20.59
C LYS A 196 -0.06 0.30 19.35
N GLN A 197 1.27 0.34 19.48
CA GLN A 197 2.16 0.17 18.33
C GLN A 197 2.19 -1.29 17.90
N THR A 198 2.32 -2.20 18.86
CA THR A 198 2.34 -3.64 18.59
C THR A 198 1.09 -4.11 17.86
N TRP A 199 -0.10 -3.68 18.29
CA TRP A 199 -1.35 -4.09 17.61
C TRP A 199 -1.48 -3.51 16.20
N ILE A 200 -0.97 -2.30 15.96
CA ILE A 200 -0.90 -1.74 14.60
C ILE A 200 0.04 -2.56 13.73
N ASP A 201 1.23 -2.87 14.24
CA ASP A 201 2.25 -3.62 13.49
C ASP A 201 1.78 -5.05 13.18
N ASP A 202 1.11 -5.71 14.14
CA ASP A 202 0.49 -7.02 13.93
C ASP A 202 -0.60 -6.98 12.86
N ALA A 203 -1.48 -5.99 12.90
CA ALA A 203 -2.52 -5.83 11.89
C ALA A 203 -1.92 -5.58 10.49
N GLU A 204 -0.86 -4.76 10.40
CA GLU A 204 -0.15 -4.53 9.14
C GLU A 204 0.59 -5.79 8.65
N ASN A 205 1.13 -6.61 9.55
CA ASN A 205 1.77 -7.88 9.18
C ASN A 205 0.74 -8.90 8.70
N CYS A 206 -0.40 -9.03 9.38
CA CYS A 206 -1.50 -9.85 8.89
C CYS A 206 -1.98 -9.41 7.50
N ALA A 207 -2.08 -8.10 7.26
CA ALA A 207 -2.46 -7.55 5.96
C ALA A 207 -1.44 -7.89 4.85
N LYS A 208 -0.13 -7.89 5.14
CA LYS A 208 0.92 -8.30 4.19
C LYS A 208 0.83 -9.77 3.81
N GLU A 209 0.36 -10.61 4.73
CA GLU A 209 0.14 -12.05 4.51
C GLU A 209 -1.23 -12.36 3.90
N ASN A 210 -2.00 -11.34 3.53
CA ASN A 210 -3.37 -11.41 3.00
C ASN A 210 -4.41 -12.01 3.99
N ALA A 211 -4.12 -11.95 5.30
CA ALA A 211 -5.04 -12.32 6.36
C ALA A 211 -5.86 -11.09 6.79
N PHE A 212 -6.85 -10.70 5.98
CA PHE A 212 -7.59 -9.44 6.16
C PHE A 212 -8.58 -9.48 7.32
N GLU A 213 -9.18 -10.64 7.61
CA GLU A 213 -10.10 -10.78 8.73
C GLU A 213 -9.38 -10.76 10.08
N CYS A 214 -8.18 -11.36 10.15
CA CYS A 214 -7.29 -11.23 11.30
C CYS A 214 -6.94 -9.77 11.56
N ALA A 215 -6.49 -9.04 10.53
CA ALA A 215 -6.16 -7.63 10.64
C ALA A 215 -7.36 -6.78 11.08
N ARG A 216 -8.55 -7.06 10.53
CA ARG A 216 -9.81 -6.39 10.91
C ARG A 216 -10.17 -6.62 12.37
N ALA A 217 -10.01 -7.85 12.86
CA ALA A 217 -10.26 -8.19 14.26
C ALA A 217 -9.29 -7.47 15.20
N ILE A 218 -8.00 -7.38 14.84
CA ILE A 218 -7.00 -6.65 15.63
C ILE A 218 -7.34 -5.15 15.67
N TYR A 219 -7.65 -4.53 14.52
CA TYR A 219 -8.06 -3.12 14.50
C TYR A 219 -9.34 -2.89 15.30
N ALA A 220 -10.34 -3.77 15.21
CA ALA A 220 -11.56 -3.65 15.99
C ALA A 220 -11.28 -3.69 17.51
N HIS A 221 -10.40 -4.60 17.95
CA HIS A 221 -9.97 -4.66 19.34
C HIS A 221 -9.19 -3.40 19.77
N ALA A 222 -8.25 -2.94 18.95
CA ALA A 222 -7.47 -1.73 19.22
C ALA A 222 -8.36 -0.48 19.32
N LEU A 223 -9.40 -0.38 18.50
CA LEU A 223 -10.36 0.73 18.53
C LEU A 223 -11.27 0.69 19.76
N GLN A 224 -11.61 -0.50 20.27
CA GLN A 224 -12.34 -0.65 21.53
C GLN A 224 -11.49 -0.21 22.74
N ALA A 225 -10.19 -0.58 22.73
CA ALA A 225 -9.29 -0.22 23.81
C ALA A 225 -8.89 1.27 23.78
N PHE A 226 -8.75 1.86 22.60
CA PHE A 226 -8.27 3.24 22.41
C PHE A 226 -9.20 4.08 21.52
N PRO A 227 -10.45 4.31 21.88
CA PRO A 227 -11.44 4.97 21.03
C PRO A 227 -11.07 6.43 20.69
N ALA A 228 -10.36 7.13 21.57
CA ALA A 228 -9.95 8.53 21.36
C ALA A 228 -8.68 8.73 20.50
N LYS A 229 -8.01 7.65 20.09
CA LYS A 229 -6.74 7.75 19.36
C LYS A 229 -6.95 7.79 17.84
N LYS A 230 -6.90 8.99 17.26
CA LYS A 230 -7.07 9.23 15.81
C LYS A 230 -6.15 8.38 14.93
N SER A 231 -4.92 8.05 15.39
CA SER A 231 -3.95 7.31 14.58
C SER A 231 -4.42 5.89 14.26
N ILE A 232 -5.10 5.22 15.20
CA ILE A 232 -5.63 3.86 14.99
C ILE A 232 -6.80 3.91 14.01
N TRP A 233 -7.72 4.88 14.17
CA TRP A 233 -8.82 5.09 13.23
C TRP A 233 -8.34 5.35 11.80
N LEU A 234 -7.28 6.16 11.64
CA LEU A 234 -6.70 6.43 10.33
C LEU A 234 -6.09 5.17 9.69
N ARG A 235 -5.33 4.37 10.46
CA ARG A 235 -4.75 3.12 9.97
C ARG A 235 -5.85 2.12 9.59
N ALA A 236 -6.85 1.93 10.44
CA ALA A 236 -8.01 1.09 10.16
C ALA A 236 -8.78 1.57 8.91
N ALA A 237 -8.97 2.88 8.75
CA ALA A 237 -9.64 3.45 7.58
C ALA A 237 -8.83 3.27 6.29
N TYR A 238 -7.51 3.41 6.33
CA TYR A 238 -6.64 3.11 5.19
C TYR A 238 -6.64 1.61 4.85
N PHE A 239 -6.66 0.76 5.87
CA PHE A 239 -6.78 -0.68 5.67
C PHE A 239 -8.10 -1.05 4.97
N GLU A 240 -9.25 -0.57 5.49
CA GLU A 240 -10.56 -0.81 4.87
C GLU A 240 -10.69 -0.19 3.47
N LYS A 241 -10.05 0.94 3.22
CA LYS A 241 -10.00 1.55 1.88
C LYS A 241 -9.30 0.67 0.86
N ASN A 242 -8.23 -0.03 1.26
CA ASN A 242 -7.39 -0.82 0.37
C ASN A 242 -7.88 -2.27 0.21
N HIS A 243 -8.45 -2.86 1.26
CA HIS A 243 -8.76 -4.30 1.36
C HIS A 243 -10.20 -4.60 1.74
N GLY A 244 -10.96 -3.61 2.19
CA GLY A 244 -12.35 -3.78 2.61
C GLY A 244 -13.37 -3.42 1.54
N SER A 245 -14.64 -3.53 1.90
CA SER A 245 -15.75 -3.03 1.12
C SER A 245 -15.96 -1.54 1.39
N ARG A 246 -16.62 -0.87 0.46
CA ARG A 246 -16.99 0.52 0.65
C ARG A 246 -17.91 0.73 1.84
N GLU A 247 -18.86 -0.19 2.05
CA GLU A 247 -19.80 -0.13 3.16
C GLU A 247 -19.10 -0.29 4.51
N SER A 248 -18.10 -1.19 4.59
CA SER A 248 -17.29 -1.36 5.80
C SER A 248 -16.49 -0.11 6.12
N LEU A 249 -15.89 0.53 5.11
CA LEU A 249 -15.19 1.80 5.27
C LEU A 249 -16.12 2.92 5.76
N GLU A 250 -17.31 3.05 5.18
CA GLU A 250 -18.27 4.09 5.56
C GLU A 250 -18.77 3.91 7.00
N THR A 251 -19.10 2.69 7.41
CA THR A 251 -19.49 2.38 8.79
C THR A 251 -18.35 2.64 9.78
N LEU A 252 -17.12 2.30 9.40
CA LEU A 252 -15.94 2.59 10.22
C LEU A 252 -15.74 4.11 10.39
N LEU A 253 -15.83 4.87 9.30
CA LEU A 253 -15.66 6.32 9.32
C LEU A 253 -16.75 7.04 10.11
N GLN A 254 -18.00 6.58 10.06
CA GLN A 254 -19.08 7.10 10.90
C GLN A 254 -18.76 6.94 12.39
N LYS A 255 -18.27 5.77 12.80
CA LYS A 255 -17.81 5.54 14.18
C LYS A 255 -16.60 6.40 14.53
N ALA A 256 -15.64 6.51 13.59
CA ALA A 256 -14.42 7.28 13.77
C ALA A 256 -14.68 8.77 14.04
N VAL A 257 -15.58 9.39 13.30
CA VAL A 257 -15.92 10.81 13.50
C VAL A 257 -16.73 11.06 14.76
N ALA A 258 -17.49 10.06 15.23
CA ALA A 258 -18.19 10.15 16.51
C ALA A 258 -17.21 10.16 17.70
N HIS A 259 -16.13 9.35 17.63
CA HIS A 259 -15.11 9.30 18.68
C HIS A 259 -14.02 10.37 18.55
N CYS A 260 -13.69 10.77 17.33
CA CYS A 260 -12.64 11.74 17.03
C CYS A 260 -13.16 12.91 16.17
N PRO A 261 -14.08 13.75 16.64
CA PRO A 261 -14.71 14.80 15.85
C PRO A 261 -13.72 15.91 15.38
N LYS A 262 -12.62 16.10 16.12
CA LYS A 262 -11.57 17.08 15.76
C LYS A 262 -10.61 16.59 14.67
N SER A 263 -10.76 15.37 14.17
CA SER A 263 -9.89 14.84 13.11
C SER A 263 -10.41 15.19 11.73
N GLU A 264 -9.86 16.21 11.12
CA GLU A 264 -10.22 16.68 9.78
C GLU A 264 -10.11 15.59 8.71
N VAL A 265 -9.04 14.79 8.78
CA VAL A 265 -8.74 13.75 7.78
C VAL A 265 -9.85 12.69 7.72
N LEU A 266 -10.43 12.30 8.86
CA LEU A 266 -11.52 11.32 8.91
C LEU A 266 -12.79 11.85 8.25
N TRP A 267 -13.14 13.11 8.50
CA TRP A 267 -14.25 13.77 7.83
C TRP A 267 -14.05 13.85 6.31
N LEU A 268 -12.83 14.25 5.89
CA LEU A 268 -12.48 14.35 4.47
C LEU A 268 -12.50 12.99 3.77
N MET A 269 -12.06 11.91 4.43
CA MET A 269 -12.16 10.56 3.89
C MET A 269 -13.62 10.13 3.71
N GLY A 270 -14.47 10.40 4.69
CA GLY A 270 -15.90 10.10 4.62
C GLY A 270 -16.61 10.85 3.50
N ALA A 271 -16.37 12.17 3.41
CA ALA A 271 -16.94 13.00 2.34
C ALA A 271 -16.45 12.55 0.96
N LYS A 272 -15.16 12.22 0.82
CA LYS A 272 -14.59 11.73 -0.44
C LYS A 272 -15.16 10.38 -0.84
N SER A 273 -15.34 9.44 0.11
CA SER A 273 -15.95 8.14 -0.16
C SER A 273 -17.36 8.30 -0.74
N LYS A 274 -18.20 9.13 -0.12
CA LYS A 274 -19.56 9.42 -0.60
C LYS A 274 -19.56 10.11 -1.96
N TRP A 275 -18.68 11.07 -2.15
CA TRP A 275 -18.57 11.78 -3.41
C TRP A 275 -18.14 10.87 -4.58
N MET A 276 -17.13 10.04 -4.36
CA MET A 276 -16.69 9.05 -5.36
C MET A 276 -17.78 8.01 -5.70
N ALA A 277 -18.80 7.90 -4.84
CA ALA A 277 -19.99 7.10 -5.05
C ALA A 277 -21.05 7.77 -5.92
N GLY A 278 -20.91 9.06 -6.19
CA GLY A 278 -21.95 9.87 -6.80
C GLY A 278 -23.00 10.40 -5.82
N ASP A 279 -22.88 10.08 -4.51
CA ASP A 279 -23.81 10.58 -3.48
C ASP A 279 -23.36 11.97 -2.98
N VAL A 280 -23.58 12.97 -3.82
CA VAL A 280 -23.21 14.38 -3.51
C VAL A 280 -24.00 14.92 -2.31
N PRO A 281 -25.32 14.66 -2.13
CA PRO A 281 -26.05 15.11 -0.96
C PRO A 281 -25.47 14.59 0.35
N ALA A 282 -25.10 13.32 0.43
CA ALA A 282 -24.48 12.76 1.63
C ALA A 282 -23.09 13.35 1.88
N ALA A 283 -22.29 13.56 0.84
CA ALA A 283 -20.99 14.23 0.98
C ALA A 283 -21.13 15.66 1.53
N ARG A 284 -22.14 16.40 1.08
CA ARG A 284 -22.48 17.75 1.61
C ARG A 284 -22.85 17.71 3.09
N SER A 285 -23.67 16.74 3.49
CA SER A 285 -24.08 16.60 4.89
C SER A 285 -22.89 16.30 5.80
N ILE A 286 -22.00 15.39 5.38
CA ILE A 286 -20.76 15.07 6.11
C ILE A 286 -19.89 16.32 6.27
N LEU A 287 -19.70 17.10 5.21
CA LEU A 287 -18.91 18.34 5.28
C LEU A 287 -19.57 19.39 6.16
N SER A 288 -20.91 19.47 6.20
CA SER A 288 -21.60 20.39 7.10
C SER A 288 -21.38 20.05 8.58
N TYR A 289 -21.40 18.77 8.95
CA TYR A 289 -21.02 18.33 10.31
C TYR A 289 -19.53 18.58 10.59
N ALA A 290 -18.68 18.36 9.59
CA ALA A 290 -17.25 18.67 9.71
C ALA A 290 -16.97 20.13 10.02
N PHE A 291 -17.72 21.09 9.42
CA PHE A 291 -17.63 22.52 9.73
C PHE A 291 -18.05 22.85 11.16
N GLN A 292 -19.08 22.19 11.67
CA GLN A 292 -19.51 22.38 13.05
C GLN A 292 -18.45 21.91 14.05
N ALA A 293 -17.79 20.79 13.74
CA ALA A 293 -16.73 20.24 14.58
C ALA A 293 -15.39 20.99 14.46
N ASN A 294 -15.06 21.52 13.26
CA ASN A 294 -13.79 22.16 12.94
C ASN A 294 -13.99 23.42 12.09
N PRO A 295 -14.52 24.52 12.65
CA PRO A 295 -14.89 25.71 11.88
C PRO A 295 -13.68 26.44 11.25
N ASN A 296 -12.50 26.32 11.84
CA ASN A 296 -11.27 26.98 11.39
C ASN A 296 -10.39 26.11 10.47
N SER A 297 -10.89 24.95 10.04
CA SER A 297 -10.10 24.05 9.19
C SER A 297 -10.13 24.49 7.73
N GLU A 298 -8.99 24.93 7.24
CA GLU A 298 -8.79 25.28 5.83
C GLU A 298 -9.10 24.10 4.91
N GLU A 299 -8.65 22.90 5.26
CA GLU A 299 -8.77 21.70 4.41
C GLU A 299 -10.25 21.30 4.18
N ILE A 300 -11.09 21.43 5.21
CA ILE A 300 -12.53 21.14 5.08
C ILE A 300 -13.20 22.17 4.17
N TRP A 301 -12.87 23.45 4.33
CA TRP A 301 -13.38 24.51 3.45
C TRP A 301 -13.00 24.27 1.99
N LEU A 302 -11.73 23.99 1.74
CA LEU A 302 -11.24 23.73 0.38
C LEU A 302 -11.81 22.46 -0.24
N ALA A 303 -12.04 21.43 0.56
CA ALA A 303 -12.70 20.20 0.08
C ALA A 303 -14.16 20.45 -0.32
N ALA A 304 -14.90 21.23 0.47
CA ALA A 304 -16.26 21.60 0.13
C ALA A 304 -16.32 22.46 -1.15
N VAL A 305 -15.42 23.42 -1.29
CA VAL A 305 -15.31 24.24 -2.51
C VAL A 305 -14.99 23.35 -3.72
N LYS A 306 -14.09 22.39 -3.57
CA LYS A 306 -13.75 21.46 -4.63
C LYS A 306 -14.96 20.63 -5.04
N LEU A 307 -15.72 20.10 -4.07
CA LEU A 307 -16.95 19.34 -4.32
C LEU A 307 -17.93 20.18 -5.15
N GLU A 308 -18.22 21.41 -4.74
CA GLU A 308 -19.20 22.25 -5.44
C GLU A 308 -18.70 22.70 -6.83
N SER A 309 -17.42 23.04 -6.98
CA SER A 309 -16.85 23.43 -8.27
C SER A 309 -16.80 22.29 -9.28
N GLU A 310 -16.54 21.05 -8.87
CA GLU A 310 -16.58 19.89 -9.77
C GLU A 310 -18.02 19.46 -10.13
N ASN A 311 -19.00 19.82 -9.29
CA ASN A 311 -20.41 19.64 -9.59
C ASN A 311 -21.03 20.87 -10.29
N THR A 312 -20.23 21.80 -10.79
CA THR A 312 -20.67 23.02 -11.52
C THR A 312 -21.55 23.99 -10.71
N GLU A 313 -21.60 23.83 -9.39
CA GLU A 313 -22.35 24.69 -8.46
C GLU A 313 -21.50 25.89 -8.00
N TYR A 314 -21.11 26.72 -8.95
CA TYR A 314 -20.15 27.81 -8.71
C TYR A 314 -20.63 28.87 -7.70
N GLU A 315 -21.92 29.18 -7.68
CA GLU A 315 -22.50 30.12 -6.73
C GLU A 315 -22.37 29.61 -5.27
N ARG A 316 -22.54 28.31 -5.08
CA ARG A 316 -22.31 27.70 -3.76
C ARG A 316 -20.84 27.72 -3.39
N ALA A 317 -19.95 27.42 -4.34
CA ALA A 317 -18.50 27.50 -4.14
C ALA A 317 -18.07 28.94 -3.75
N ARG A 318 -18.61 29.99 -4.39
CA ARG A 318 -18.38 31.40 -4.02
C ARG A 318 -18.79 31.70 -2.59
N ARG A 319 -20.00 31.29 -2.18
CA ARG A 319 -20.49 31.48 -0.81
C ARG A 319 -19.64 30.79 0.22
N LEU A 320 -19.18 29.57 -0.07
CA LEU A 320 -18.28 28.83 0.80
C LEU A 320 -16.92 29.51 0.93
N LEU A 321 -16.34 29.99 -0.18
CA LEU A 321 -15.07 30.74 -0.15
C LEU A 321 -15.20 32.07 0.59
N ALA A 322 -16.32 32.78 0.44
CA ALA A 322 -16.59 34.02 1.20
C ALA A 322 -16.62 33.75 2.71
N LYS A 323 -17.29 32.66 3.13
CA LYS A 323 -17.31 32.24 4.53
C LYS A 323 -15.92 31.78 5.00
N ALA A 324 -15.18 31.02 4.17
CA ALA A 324 -13.84 30.58 4.48
C ALA A 324 -12.86 31.75 4.71
N ARG A 325 -12.96 32.82 3.90
CA ARG A 325 -12.17 34.05 4.11
C ARG A 325 -12.45 34.72 5.45
N GLY A 326 -13.70 34.64 5.94
CA GLY A 326 -14.06 35.17 7.26
C GLY A 326 -13.62 34.29 8.43
N SER A 327 -13.67 32.95 8.27
CA SER A 327 -13.41 31.99 9.36
C SER A 327 -11.95 31.54 9.44
N ALA A 328 -11.33 31.29 8.30
CA ALA A 328 -9.95 30.80 8.17
C ALA A 328 -9.21 31.54 7.04
N PRO A 329 -8.83 32.80 7.22
CA PRO A 329 -8.14 33.59 6.20
C PRO A 329 -6.70 33.07 6.00
N THR A 330 -6.52 32.17 5.05
CA THR A 330 -5.21 31.61 4.70
C THR A 330 -4.81 31.99 3.28
N PRO A 331 -3.52 32.02 2.93
CA PRO A 331 -3.08 32.28 1.56
C PRO A 331 -3.68 31.33 0.53
N ARG A 332 -3.93 30.08 0.91
CA ARG A 332 -4.53 29.07 0.02
C ARG A 332 -6.01 29.33 -0.24
N VAL A 333 -6.77 29.75 0.78
CA VAL A 333 -8.18 30.12 0.62
C VAL A 333 -8.31 31.35 -0.29
N MET A 334 -7.47 32.38 -0.08
CA MET A 334 -7.44 33.57 -0.94
C MET A 334 -7.08 33.20 -2.39
N MET A 335 -6.03 32.40 -2.57
CA MET A 335 -5.61 31.90 -3.88
C MET A 335 -6.72 31.12 -4.59
N LYS A 336 -7.42 30.24 -3.87
CA LYS A 336 -8.52 29.44 -4.46
C LYS A 336 -9.74 30.30 -4.78
N SER A 337 -10.02 31.35 -4.01
CA SER A 337 -11.06 32.33 -4.32
C SER A 337 -10.78 33.05 -5.64
N ALA A 338 -9.57 33.56 -5.79
CA ALA A 338 -9.17 34.23 -7.03
C ALA A 338 -9.11 33.24 -8.21
N LYS A 339 -8.66 31.99 -7.99
CA LYS A 339 -8.63 30.96 -9.05
C LYS A 339 -10.03 30.60 -9.54
N LEU A 340 -11.03 30.55 -8.66
CA LEU A 340 -12.41 30.29 -9.07
C LEU A 340 -12.95 31.40 -9.97
N GLU A 341 -12.78 32.67 -9.58
CA GLU A 341 -13.22 33.82 -10.38
C GLU A 341 -12.46 33.91 -11.72
N TRP A 342 -11.16 33.60 -11.71
CA TRP A 342 -10.37 33.48 -12.93
C TRP A 342 -10.87 32.40 -13.87
N ALA A 343 -11.22 31.22 -13.34
CA ALA A 343 -11.76 30.11 -14.14
C ALA A 343 -13.16 30.43 -14.72
N LEU A 344 -13.90 31.35 -14.10
CA LEU A 344 -15.20 31.86 -14.56
C LEU A 344 -15.08 33.09 -15.46
N ASP A 345 -13.86 33.47 -15.84
CA ASP A 345 -13.52 34.65 -16.65
C ASP A 345 -13.89 36.01 -16.02
N ASN A 346 -14.12 36.03 -14.70
CA ASN A 346 -14.36 37.25 -13.92
C ASN A 346 -13.03 37.92 -13.49
N LEU A 347 -12.25 38.37 -14.46
CA LEU A 347 -10.88 38.82 -14.25
C LEU A 347 -10.77 40.04 -13.29
N SER A 348 -11.75 40.95 -13.33
CA SER A 348 -11.78 42.12 -12.43
C SER A 348 -11.94 41.72 -10.97
N GLU A 349 -12.86 40.81 -10.67
CA GLU A 349 -13.09 40.33 -9.31
C GLU A 349 -11.91 39.50 -8.80
N ALA A 350 -11.32 38.70 -9.68
CA ALA A 350 -10.12 37.95 -9.36
C ALA A 350 -8.94 38.85 -8.98
N LEU A 351 -8.75 39.98 -9.69
CA LEU A 351 -7.71 40.98 -9.36
C LEU A 351 -7.96 41.64 -8.02
N ASN A 352 -9.20 42.08 -7.74
CA ASN A 352 -9.57 42.68 -6.46
C ASN A 352 -9.26 41.73 -5.29
N LEU A 353 -9.64 40.47 -5.42
CA LEU A 353 -9.34 39.43 -4.42
C LEU A 353 -7.84 39.23 -4.25
N LEU A 354 -7.05 39.25 -5.33
CA LEU A 354 -5.60 39.12 -5.27
C LEU A 354 -4.92 40.36 -4.67
N GLU A 355 -5.41 41.57 -4.94
CA GLU A 355 -4.90 42.80 -4.31
C GLU A 355 -5.06 42.76 -2.80
N ASP A 356 -6.20 42.35 -2.32
CA ASP A 356 -6.42 42.19 -0.89
C ASP A 356 -5.57 41.02 -0.32
N ALA A 357 -5.44 39.95 -1.06
CA ALA A 357 -4.62 38.79 -0.65
C ALA A 357 -3.13 39.16 -0.52
N VAL A 358 -2.56 39.90 -1.45
CA VAL A 358 -1.13 40.30 -1.39
C VAL A 358 -0.83 41.34 -0.32
N LYS A 359 -1.83 42.17 0.07
CA LYS A 359 -1.70 43.06 1.23
C LYS A 359 -1.57 42.29 2.54
N VAL A 360 -2.37 41.22 2.69
CA VAL A 360 -2.39 40.38 3.91
C VAL A 360 -1.23 39.39 3.93
N PHE A 361 -0.93 38.76 2.79
CA PHE A 361 0.09 37.69 2.65
C PHE A 361 1.18 38.02 1.62
N PRO A 362 2.00 39.07 1.84
CA PRO A 362 2.96 39.54 0.85
C PRO A 362 4.10 38.56 0.55
N THR A 363 4.35 37.59 1.45
CA THR A 363 5.41 36.58 1.31
C THR A 363 4.97 35.34 0.56
N TYR A 364 3.72 35.25 0.13
CA TYR A 364 3.22 34.09 -0.59
C TYR A 364 3.31 34.27 -2.11
N ALA A 365 4.39 33.77 -2.70
CA ALA A 365 4.78 34.01 -4.10
C ALA A 365 3.68 33.71 -5.12
N LYS A 366 2.85 32.66 -4.88
CA LYS A 366 1.80 32.26 -5.83
C LYS A 366 0.73 33.32 -6.06
N LEU A 367 0.44 34.18 -5.06
CA LEU A 367 -0.52 35.26 -5.21
C LEU A 367 0.00 36.32 -6.21
N TRP A 368 1.27 36.69 -6.10
CA TRP A 368 1.92 37.61 -7.03
C TRP A 368 2.00 37.05 -8.45
N MET A 369 2.27 35.73 -8.56
CA MET A 369 2.28 35.04 -9.85
C MET A 369 0.91 35.11 -10.53
N MET A 370 -0.16 34.77 -9.80
CA MET A 370 -1.51 34.80 -10.35
C MET A 370 -1.95 36.21 -10.72
N LYS A 371 -1.63 37.21 -9.87
CA LYS A 371 -1.95 38.63 -10.15
C LYS A 371 -1.33 39.07 -11.47
N GLY A 372 -0.02 38.87 -11.63
CA GLY A 372 0.66 39.24 -12.87
C GLY A 372 0.20 38.46 -14.09
N GLN A 373 -0.15 37.18 -13.96
CA GLN A 373 -0.70 36.39 -15.07
C GLN A 373 -2.08 36.90 -15.53
N ILE A 374 -2.95 37.32 -14.61
CA ILE A 374 -4.26 37.88 -14.97
C ILE A 374 -4.10 39.25 -15.61
N GLU A 375 -3.19 40.08 -15.11
CA GLU A 375 -2.86 41.37 -15.70
C GLU A 375 -2.28 41.22 -17.11
N GLU A 376 -1.43 40.19 -17.32
CA GLU A 376 -0.92 39.83 -18.66
C GLU A 376 -2.03 39.39 -19.59
N GLN A 377 -3.01 38.58 -19.11
CA GLN A 377 -4.18 38.15 -19.89
C GLN A 377 -5.06 39.36 -20.30
N GLN A 378 -5.12 40.37 -19.48
CA GLN A 378 -5.82 41.66 -19.80
C GLN A 378 -4.98 42.59 -20.71
N ASN A 379 -3.80 42.15 -21.17
CA ASN A 379 -2.82 42.99 -21.90
C ASN A 379 -2.29 44.21 -21.15
N LYS A 380 -2.39 44.23 -19.81
CA LYS A 380 -1.84 45.25 -18.93
C LYS A 380 -0.39 44.90 -18.56
N PHE A 381 0.50 44.92 -19.53
CA PHE A 381 1.87 44.42 -19.35
C PHE A 381 2.69 45.23 -18.33
N ASP A 382 2.47 46.52 -18.21
CA ASP A 382 3.22 47.37 -17.27
C ASP A 382 2.81 47.06 -15.82
N ASP A 383 1.52 46.87 -15.56
CA ASP A 383 0.98 46.47 -14.25
C ASP A 383 1.49 45.07 -13.86
N ALA A 384 1.52 44.12 -14.82
CA ALA A 384 2.05 42.77 -14.62
C ALA A 384 3.55 42.79 -14.24
N ILE A 385 4.34 43.64 -14.91
CA ILE A 385 5.77 43.79 -14.60
C ILE A 385 5.93 44.37 -13.18
N GLU A 386 5.13 45.35 -12.79
CA GLU A 386 5.15 45.93 -11.45
C GLU A 386 4.80 44.84 -10.40
N SER A 387 3.73 44.10 -10.64
CA SER A 387 3.29 42.99 -9.76
C SER A 387 4.38 41.92 -9.59
N TYR A 388 5.02 41.49 -10.66
CA TYR A 388 6.13 40.53 -10.57
C TYR A 388 7.34 41.12 -9.85
N ASN A 389 7.70 42.38 -10.11
CA ASN A 389 8.82 43.04 -9.43
C ASN A 389 8.56 43.18 -7.92
N LEU A 390 7.34 43.55 -7.51
CA LEU A 390 6.96 43.60 -6.10
C LEU A 390 7.00 42.23 -5.47
N GLY A 391 6.51 41.20 -6.18
CA GLY A 391 6.59 39.81 -5.77
C GLY A 391 8.04 39.35 -5.56
N ILE A 392 8.94 39.69 -6.46
CA ILE A 392 10.38 39.35 -6.36
C ILE A 392 11.03 40.07 -5.17
N LYS A 393 10.67 41.33 -4.91
CA LYS A 393 11.18 42.06 -3.72
C LYS A 393 10.79 41.37 -2.41
N LYS A 394 9.59 40.79 -2.33
CA LYS A 394 9.08 40.12 -1.12
C LYS A 394 9.46 38.64 -1.06
N CYS A 395 9.58 37.97 -2.21
CA CYS A 395 9.81 36.52 -2.35
C CYS A 395 11.00 36.26 -3.30
N SER A 396 12.19 36.77 -2.99
CA SER A 396 13.37 36.69 -3.87
C SER A 396 13.86 35.26 -4.19
N VAL A 397 13.51 34.29 -3.34
CA VAL A 397 13.85 32.87 -3.51
C VAL A 397 12.89 32.15 -4.47
N SER A 398 11.77 32.78 -4.84
CA SER A 398 10.79 32.16 -5.72
C SER A 398 11.25 32.18 -7.18
N ILE A 399 11.80 31.08 -7.65
CA ILE A 399 12.27 30.90 -9.03
C ILE A 399 11.19 31.20 -10.08
N PRO A 400 9.92 30.72 -9.93
CA PRO A 400 8.89 30.97 -10.94
C PRO A 400 8.59 32.46 -11.20
N LEU A 401 8.72 33.34 -10.19
CA LEU A 401 8.52 34.77 -10.39
C LEU A 401 9.58 35.41 -11.32
N TRP A 402 10.84 34.99 -11.18
CA TRP A 402 11.93 35.40 -12.08
C TRP A 402 11.69 34.94 -13.50
N LEU A 403 11.21 33.69 -13.67
CA LEU A 403 10.91 33.11 -14.97
C LEU A 403 9.73 33.83 -15.66
N LEU A 404 8.64 34.09 -14.93
CA LEU A 404 7.49 34.79 -15.48
C LEU A 404 7.83 36.21 -15.90
N LEU A 405 8.57 36.97 -15.06
CA LEU A 405 9.01 38.31 -15.43
C LEU A 405 9.93 38.30 -16.65
N SER A 406 10.88 37.36 -16.73
CA SER A 406 11.77 37.28 -17.89
C SER A 406 11.03 36.91 -19.17
N ALA A 407 10.07 35.98 -19.09
CA ALA A 407 9.24 35.58 -20.23
C ALA A 407 8.34 36.73 -20.71
N LEU A 408 7.81 37.54 -19.79
CA LEU A 408 7.01 38.72 -20.15
C LEU A 408 7.83 39.78 -20.85
N GLU A 409 9.06 40.09 -20.36
CA GLU A 409 9.96 41.03 -21.01
C GLU A 409 10.45 40.52 -22.39
N GLU A 410 10.64 39.23 -22.54
CA GLU A 410 10.94 38.59 -23.83
C GLU A 410 9.77 38.75 -24.81
N LYS A 411 8.53 38.49 -24.40
CA LYS A 411 7.32 38.68 -25.22
C LYS A 411 7.17 40.13 -25.69
N ARG A 412 7.58 41.11 -24.87
CA ARG A 412 7.61 42.54 -25.22
C ARG A 412 8.77 42.90 -26.17
N GLY A 413 9.66 41.95 -26.45
CA GLY A 413 10.84 42.21 -27.28
C GLY A 413 12.00 42.90 -26.57
N VAL A 414 11.93 43.15 -25.24
CA VAL A 414 12.97 43.85 -24.48
C VAL A 414 13.98 42.87 -23.92
N LEU A 415 14.75 42.24 -24.79
CA LEU A 415 15.71 41.17 -24.45
C LEU A 415 16.76 41.60 -23.41
N THR A 416 17.17 42.84 -23.40
CA THR A 416 18.17 43.36 -22.42
C THR A 416 17.63 43.29 -20.99
N LYS A 417 16.33 43.64 -20.78
CA LYS A 417 15.70 43.52 -19.46
C LYS A 417 15.51 42.05 -19.07
N ALA A 418 15.07 41.19 -19.99
CA ALA A 418 14.89 39.77 -19.73
C ALA A 418 16.22 39.11 -19.26
N ARG A 419 17.35 39.44 -19.92
CA ARG A 419 18.68 39.01 -19.50
C ARG A 419 19.05 39.48 -18.09
N SER A 420 18.87 40.77 -17.82
CA SER A 420 19.15 41.36 -16.50
C SER A 420 18.30 40.74 -15.39
N VAL A 421 17.05 40.41 -15.66
CA VAL A 421 16.17 39.72 -14.70
C VAL A 421 16.72 38.33 -14.37
N LEU A 422 17.07 37.55 -15.37
CA LEU A 422 17.62 36.19 -15.14
C LEU A 422 18.99 36.21 -14.47
N GLU A 423 19.84 37.18 -14.79
CA GLU A 423 21.13 37.35 -14.12
C GLU A 423 20.96 37.66 -12.63
N ARG A 424 20.08 38.62 -12.29
CA ARG A 424 19.72 38.89 -10.88
C ARG A 424 19.11 37.66 -10.20
N GLY A 425 18.25 36.91 -10.92
CA GLY A 425 17.65 35.68 -10.42
C GLY A 425 18.72 34.64 -10.07
N ARG A 426 19.72 34.43 -10.93
CA ARG A 426 20.84 33.50 -10.69
C ARG A 426 21.73 33.92 -9.52
N LEU A 427 21.96 35.23 -9.35
CA LEU A 427 22.72 35.74 -8.20
C LEU A 427 21.99 35.49 -6.86
N LYS A 428 20.66 35.58 -6.86
CA LYS A 428 19.84 35.28 -5.65
C LYS A 428 19.62 33.79 -5.42
N ASN A 429 19.59 33.00 -6.49
CA ASN A 429 19.31 31.56 -6.46
C ASN A 429 20.43 30.80 -7.19
N PRO A 430 21.63 30.69 -6.60
CA PRO A 430 22.76 29.99 -7.22
C PRO A 430 22.43 28.50 -7.41
N LYS A 431 23.08 27.89 -8.40
CA LYS A 431 22.93 26.46 -8.74
C LYS A 431 21.51 26.03 -9.17
N THR A 432 20.72 26.95 -9.66
CA THR A 432 19.36 26.66 -10.16
C THR A 432 19.40 26.45 -11.67
N ALA A 433 19.32 25.21 -12.12
CA ALA A 433 19.41 24.79 -13.52
C ALA A 433 18.37 25.48 -14.43
N VAL A 434 17.12 25.65 -13.93
CA VAL A 434 16.00 26.19 -14.70
C VAL A 434 16.23 27.66 -15.10
N LEU A 435 16.88 28.49 -14.24
CA LEU A 435 17.22 29.88 -14.57
C LEU A 435 18.30 29.95 -15.65
N TRP A 436 19.28 29.04 -15.61
CA TRP A 436 20.28 28.92 -16.65
C TRP A 436 19.65 28.48 -17.98
N LEU A 437 18.77 27.50 -17.93
CA LEU A 437 18.06 26.98 -19.10
C LEU A 437 17.25 28.09 -19.79
N SER A 438 16.50 28.87 -19.00
CA SER A 438 15.73 30.00 -19.52
C SER A 438 16.62 31.07 -20.15
N ALA A 439 17.78 31.37 -19.55
CA ALA A 439 18.74 32.31 -20.13
C ALA A 439 19.29 31.82 -21.48
N VAL A 440 19.62 30.54 -21.57
CA VAL A 440 20.08 29.93 -22.83
C VAL A 440 19.00 29.99 -23.91
N ARG A 441 17.73 29.69 -23.54
CA ARG A 441 16.60 29.73 -24.48
C ARG A 441 16.35 31.13 -25.04
N ILE A 442 16.46 32.17 -24.22
CA ILE A 442 16.34 33.56 -24.68
C ILE A 442 17.42 33.85 -25.78
N GLU A 443 18.67 33.42 -25.59
CA GLU A 443 19.70 33.62 -26.59
C GLU A 443 19.47 32.79 -27.88
N ILE A 444 18.89 31.60 -27.74
CA ILE A 444 18.50 30.79 -28.91
C ILE A 444 17.38 31.47 -29.69
N HIS A 445 16.35 31.97 -29.00
CA HIS A 445 15.24 32.68 -29.64
C HIS A 445 15.72 34.01 -30.29
N ALA A 446 16.72 34.66 -29.70
CA ALA A 446 17.36 35.84 -30.25
C ALA A 446 18.30 35.52 -31.46
N GLY A 447 18.50 34.23 -31.81
CA GLY A 447 19.38 33.83 -32.91
C GLY A 447 20.89 33.85 -32.57
N LEU A 448 21.29 34.14 -31.33
CA LEU A 448 22.66 34.30 -30.88
C LEU A 448 23.27 32.98 -30.39
N LYS A 449 23.55 32.05 -31.31
CA LYS A 449 24.04 30.70 -31.00
C LYS A 449 25.34 30.66 -30.21
N GLU A 450 26.30 31.54 -30.50
CA GLU A 450 27.57 31.60 -29.77
C GLU A 450 27.37 31.98 -28.30
N MET A 451 26.54 32.97 -28.05
CA MET A 451 26.20 33.38 -26.68
C MET A 451 25.45 32.26 -25.93
N ALA A 452 24.51 31.58 -26.60
CA ALA A 452 23.81 30.43 -26.02
C ALA A 452 24.77 29.31 -25.63
N ASN A 453 25.78 28.99 -26.49
CA ASN A 453 26.77 27.98 -26.19
C ASN A 453 27.68 28.37 -25.02
N THR A 454 28.13 29.64 -24.95
CA THR A 454 28.93 30.10 -23.81
C THR A 454 28.17 30.09 -22.49
N LEU A 455 26.90 30.47 -22.50
CA LEU A 455 26.03 30.39 -21.34
C LEU A 455 25.75 28.94 -20.94
N MET A 456 25.57 28.04 -21.91
CA MET A 456 25.35 26.61 -21.63
C MET A 456 26.62 25.99 -21.01
N ALA A 457 27.81 26.33 -21.48
CA ALA A 457 29.05 25.84 -20.90
C ALA A 457 29.17 26.25 -19.41
N ARG A 458 28.87 27.52 -19.09
CA ARG A 458 28.82 27.99 -17.68
C ARG A 458 27.74 27.30 -16.87
N ALA A 459 26.54 27.12 -17.45
CA ALA A 459 25.43 26.42 -16.79
C ALA A 459 25.81 24.99 -16.38
N LEU A 460 26.51 24.26 -17.26
CA LEU A 460 26.98 22.91 -16.97
C LEU A 460 28.14 22.85 -15.95
N GLN A 461 28.90 23.95 -15.79
CA GLN A 461 29.88 24.06 -14.71
C GLN A 461 29.22 24.28 -13.35
N GLU A 462 28.20 25.14 -13.28
CA GLU A 462 27.47 25.44 -12.05
C GLU A 462 26.51 24.32 -11.63
N CYS A 463 25.87 23.65 -12.60
CA CYS A 463 24.86 22.61 -12.38
C CYS A 463 25.19 21.33 -13.15
N PRO A 464 26.29 20.61 -12.83
CA PRO A 464 26.78 19.47 -13.60
C PRO A 464 25.87 18.26 -13.58
N THR A 465 24.98 18.13 -12.61
CA THR A 465 24.09 16.98 -12.40
C THR A 465 22.68 17.17 -12.99
N SER A 466 22.40 18.31 -13.62
CA SER A 466 21.08 18.59 -14.17
C SER A 466 20.87 17.94 -15.53
N GLY A 467 20.00 16.96 -15.61
CA GLY A 467 19.64 16.25 -16.84
C GLY A 467 18.98 17.14 -17.89
N GLU A 468 18.21 18.14 -17.47
CA GLU A 468 17.57 19.10 -18.39
C GLU A 468 18.58 19.96 -19.14
N LEU A 469 19.61 20.47 -18.43
CA LEU A 469 20.68 21.25 -19.05
C LEU A 469 21.50 20.41 -20.04
N TRP A 470 21.83 19.18 -19.68
CA TRP A 470 22.54 18.28 -20.57
C TRP A 470 21.72 17.93 -21.82
N ALA A 471 20.41 17.70 -21.67
CA ALA A 471 19.54 17.42 -22.81
C ALA A 471 19.47 18.59 -23.80
N GLU A 472 19.34 19.83 -23.31
CA GLU A 472 19.36 21.03 -24.15
C GLU A 472 20.73 21.27 -24.76
N ALA A 473 21.82 21.02 -24.00
CA ALA A 473 23.18 21.10 -24.51
C ALA A 473 23.46 20.12 -25.66
N ILE A 474 22.92 18.90 -25.58
CA ILE A 474 23.02 17.90 -26.66
C ILE A 474 22.20 18.34 -27.88
N ALA A 475 21.02 18.94 -27.66
CA ALA A 475 20.16 19.44 -28.75
C ALA A 475 20.84 20.58 -29.55
N LEU A 476 21.59 21.44 -28.87
CA LEU A 476 22.32 22.58 -29.49
C LEU A 476 23.50 22.14 -30.32
N GLU A 477 24.11 20.99 -30.02
CA GLU A 477 25.31 20.51 -30.72
C GLU A 477 25.04 20.02 -32.15
N SER A 478 26.08 20.09 -32.96
CA SER A 478 26.10 19.48 -34.29
C SER A 478 25.97 17.94 -34.20
N ARG A 479 25.36 17.31 -35.21
CA ARG A 479 25.14 15.84 -35.22
C ARG A 479 26.36 14.98 -34.84
N PRO A 480 27.59 15.25 -35.34
CA PRO A 480 28.75 14.42 -34.97
C PRO A 480 29.15 14.56 -33.50
N GLN A 481 28.99 15.74 -32.89
CA GLN A 481 29.42 16.03 -31.52
C GLN A 481 28.38 15.56 -30.47
N ARG A 482 27.13 15.34 -30.87
CA ARG A 482 26.08 14.85 -29.96
C ARG A 482 26.40 13.55 -29.26
N LYS A 483 27.07 12.60 -29.97
CA LYS A 483 27.47 11.32 -29.39
C LYS A 483 28.48 11.47 -28.24
N SER A 484 29.52 12.28 -28.44
CA SER A 484 30.52 12.54 -27.40
C SER A 484 29.91 13.21 -26.18
N LYS A 485 29.14 14.28 -26.41
CA LYS A 485 28.46 15.01 -25.33
C LYS A 485 27.42 14.14 -24.55
N SER A 486 26.77 13.20 -25.26
CA SER A 486 25.87 12.23 -24.63
C SER A 486 26.56 11.27 -23.67
N VAL A 487 27.78 10.82 -24.02
CA VAL A 487 28.59 9.97 -23.13
C VAL A 487 29.00 10.74 -21.86
N ASP A 488 29.41 12.00 -22.03
CA ASP A 488 29.77 12.84 -20.88
C ASP A 488 28.58 13.13 -19.97
N ALA A 489 27.41 13.34 -20.55
CA ALA A 489 26.16 13.53 -19.80
C ALA A 489 25.78 12.27 -19.00
N LEU A 490 25.90 11.08 -19.60
CA LEU A 490 25.61 9.81 -18.91
C LEU A 490 26.51 9.60 -17.68
N LYS A 491 27.80 9.99 -17.78
CA LYS A 491 28.73 9.89 -16.64
C LYS A 491 28.39 10.84 -15.49
N LYS A 492 27.79 12.01 -15.78
CA LYS A 492 27.51 13.05 -14.78
C LYS A 492 26.07 12.98 -14.22
N CYS A 493 25.12 12.43 -14.97
CA CYS A 493 23.71 12.38 -14.64
C CYS A 493 23.17 10.95 -14.45
N GLU A 494 23.96 10.02 -13.89
CA GLU A 494 23.61 8.60 -13.71
C GLU A 494 22.30 8.35 -12.92
N ARG A 495 21.85 9.31 -12.13
CA ARG A 495 20.69 9.15 -11.24
C ARG A 495 19.49 10.03 -11.60
N ASP A 496 19.53 10.76 -12.70
CA ASP A 496 18.44 11.66 -13.09
C ASP A 496 17.46 10.97 -14.08
N PRO A 497 16.26 10.55 -13.65
CA PRO A 497 15.29 9.89 -14.53
C PRO A 497 14.77 10.80 -15.65
N MET A 498 14.77 12.14 -15.43
CA MET A 498 14.35 13.13 -16.41
C MET A 498 15.33 13.19 -17.58
N PHE A 499 16.63 13.00 -17.33
CA PHE A 499 17.66 12.93 -18.34
C PHE A 499 17.43 11.78 -19.32
N TYR A 500 17.12 10.57 -18.83
CA TYR A 500 16.89 9.40 -19.69
C TYR A 500 15.67 9.58 -20.61
N TRP A 501 14.62 10.20 -20.09
CA TRP A 501 13.42 10.48 -20.87
C TRP A 501 13.67 11.52 -21.97
N LEU A 502 14.31 12.66 -21.64
CA LEU A 502 14.67 13.72 -22.58
C LEU A 502 15.70 13.24 -23.62
N PHE A 503 16.67 12.47 -23.18
CA PHE A 503 17.69 11.88 -24.05
C PHE A 503 17.06 10.96 -25.10
N ARG A 504 16.12 10.10 -24.71
CA ARG A 504 15.36 9.23 -25.61
C ARG A 504 14.57 10.03 -26.65
N LYS A 505 14.02 11.18 -26.27
CA LYS A 505 13.25 12.07 -27.15
C LYS A 505 14.15 12.83 -28.13
N CYS A 506 15.33 13.28 -27.71
CA CYS A 506 16.23 14.10 -28.51
C CYS A 506 17.20 13.32 -29.41
N SER A 507 17.61 12.11 -29.02
CA SER A 507 18.63 11.35 -29.72
C SER A 507 18.13 10.51 -30.90
N GLY A 508 16.83 10.27 -31.05
CA GLY A 508 16.25 9.45 -32.13
C GLY A 508 16.75 8.00 -32.16
N VAL A 509 17.51 7.56 -31.14
CA VAL A 509 18.15 6.24 -31.08
C VAL A 509 17.14 5.20 -30.58
N LYS A 510 16.51 4.51 -31.54
CA LYS A 510 15.56 3.42 -31.25
C LYS A 510 16.21 2.08 -30.82
N GLU A 511 17.53 1.91 -30.88
CA GLU A 511 18.03 0.52 -30.98
C GLU A 511 19.26 0.08 -30.17
N ARG A 512 19.80 0.78 -29.18
CA ARG A 512 20.98 0.25 -28.46
C ARG A 512 20.97 0.30 -26.92
N PHE A 513 19.84 0.26 -26.25
CA PHE A 513 19.81 0.22 -24.78
C PHE A 513 19.38 -1.12 -24.17
N LYS A 514 19.54 -2.25 -24.90
CA LYS A 514 19.35 -3.59 -24.31
C LYS A 514 20.44 -4.03 -23.32
N SER A 515 21.58 -3.35 -23.28
CA SER A 515 22.70 -3.74 -22.40
C SER A 515 22.77 -3.00 -21.07
N VAL A 516 21.97 -1.95 -20.87
CA VAL A 516 21.91 -1.19 -19.61
C VAL A 516 20.69 -1.57 -18.75
N GLU A 517 19.75 -2.33 -19.31
CA GLU A 517 18.54 -2.80 -18.59
C GLU A 517 18.84 -3.87 -17.51
N ASN A 518 20.04 -4.46 -17.51
CA ASN A 518 20.39 -5.52 -16.54
C ASN A 518 20.96 -5.01 -15.20
N GLY A 519 20.98 -3.71 -14.94
CA GLY A 519 21.54 -3.15 -13.71
C GLY A 519 20.85 -1.91 -13.14
N LEU A 520 19.86 -1.36 -13.80
CA LEU A 520 19.13 -0.17 -13.33
C LEU A 520 17.69 -0.53 -12.98
N ILE A 521 17.30 -0.23 -11.74
CA ILE A 521 15.91 -0.27 -11.25
C ILE A 521 15.09 0.61 -12.18
N VAL A 522 14.31 -0.01 -13.07
CA VAL A 522 13.33 0.67 -13.90
C VAL A 522 12.29 1.27 -12.95
N PRO A 523 12.08 2.60 -12.93
CA PRO A 523 11.03 3.17 -12.13
C PRO A 523 9.69 2.55 -12.57
N SER A 524 8.89 2.12 -11.59
CA SER A 524 7.58 1.51 -11.82
C SER A 524 6.73 2.40 -12.74
N LYS A 525 5.80 1.79 -13.48
CA LYS A 525 4.88 2.52 -14.39
C LYS A 525 4.18 3.72 -13.72
N GLU A 526 4.04 3.68 -12.40
CA GLU A 526 3.44 4.76 -11.59
C GLU A 526 4.32 6.01 -11.52
N ILE A 527 5.66 5.87 -11.42
CA ILE A 527 6.59 7.01 -11.45
C ILE A 527 6.64 7.61 -12.86
N LEU A 528 6.57 6.78 -13.90
CA LEU A 528 6.47 7.24 -15.28
C LEU A 528 5.16 8.01 -15.54
N THR A 529 4.05 7.61 -14.95
CA THR A 529 2.76 8.30 -15.05
C THR A 529 2.77 9.65 -14.31
N LEU A 530 3.42 9.72 -13.14
CA LEU A 530 3.62 10.96 -12.39
C LEU A 530 4.53 11.96 -13.14
N VAL A 531 5.60 11.46 -13.76
CA VAL A 531 6.51 12.27 -14.59
C VAL A 531 5.85 12.71 -15.88
N MET A 532 5.05 11.85 -16.52
CA MET A 532 4.28 12.19 -17.72
C MET A 532 3.21 13.26 -17.45
N HIS A 533 2.54 13.21 -16.28
CA HIS A 533 1.59 14.25 -15.86
C HIS A 533 2.27 15.55 -15.45
N GLY A 534 3.52 15.52 -14.97
CA GLY A 534 4.31 16.71 -14.63
C GLY A 534 4.84 17.47 -15.85
N VAL A 535 5.12 16.77 -16.95
CA VAL A 535 5.73 17.38 -18.17
C VAL A 535 4.67 17.91 -19.15
N THR A 536 3.47 17.35 -19.14
CA THR A 536 2.33 17.89 -19.92
C THR A 536 1.67 19.10 -19.25
N SER A 537 1.96 19.35 -17.98
CA SER A 537 1.39 20.49 -17.23
C SER A 537 2.28 21.75 -17.18
N THR A 538 3.28 21.88 -18.06
CA THR A 538 3.86 23.19 -18.36
C THR A 538 2.91 24.07 -19.15
N ASN A 539 1.76 23.54 -19.56
CA ASN A 539 0.58 24.32 -19.86
C ASN A 539 -0.37 24.25 -18.64
N LEU A 540 -0.27 25.26 -17.75
CA LEU A 540 -1.36 25.79 -16.91
C LEU A 540 -2.24 24.77 -16.16
N ASN A 541 -1.70 23.95 -15.28
CA ASN A 541 -2.49 23.40 -14.17
C ASN A 541 -1.59 23.14 -12.96
N CYS A 542 -1.36 24.22 -12.20
CA CYS A 542 -0.87 24.09 -10.83
C CYS A 542 -1.98 23.46 -9.98
N TYR A 543 -1.82 22.17 -9.67
CA TYR A 543 -2.54 21.52 -8.57
C TYR A 543 -1.94 21.93 -7.23
#